data_0f4e6e62b6ad9c0f388411e13714e3fc
#
_entry.id   0f4e6e62b6ad9c0f388411e13714e3fc
#
_cell.length_a   1.000
_cell.length_b   1.000
_cell.length_c   1.000
_cell.angle_alpha   90.00
_cell.angle_beta   90.00
_cell.angle_gamma   90.00
#
_symmetry.space_group_name_H-M   'P 1'
#
loop_
_entity.id
_entity.type
_entity.pdbx_description
1 polymer ?
#
loop_
_entity_poly.entity_id
_entity_poly.type
_entity_poly.pdbx_seq_one_letter_code
_entity_poly.pdbx_strand_id
1 'polypeptide(L)'
;FFLDSRQSLMKGGDNGPAIKPGHAAESLLISAINYGDEDLQMPPDDPLTPEQMGHFETWINAGAVFPDRLIASSKNAESWWDEIEPESLLPLSSKPEEVIDHYTLQKLRGQNLIPAPPATETAWLRRITLDLAGRPPTPSERNHYLFNPSKTRKEEFVNYLAQTSCFLEQQIEEFNWLLMDGKKGKLKSYLQTALGESRAWDRIFKEIILADYSNVSSEGAAEFIKDRVRDIDRLTNDVSVRFFGVNISCAQCHDHPNVTDWTQARYYGMKSFFGRTFENGGFVAEKEYGQVSYKNTQGDTLKASLQFLEGDALTETLSNWTDEKRKSEKALLESLKKEKKPVPPPAYSRRSRLVEAGLAGDQAGYFARAIVNRLWHRLMGTGLVEPLDQMHGDNDPSHPELLQWLSHWFIEHDYDLNGLIRGIVLSQAYQRSSAWESAERPAKHLYAVANIRVLTPRQYATTLLMGVTSPSDWQNNLDPSSPRH
;
A
#
# COMPACT_ATOMS: atom_id res chain seq x y z
N PHE A 1 15.46 -14.18 -21.52
CA PHE A 1 14.36 -13.84 -22.45
C PHE A 1 13.17 -13.30 -21.67
N PHE A 2 12.35 -12.46 -22.31
CA PHE A 2 11.19 -11.86 -21.68
C PHE A 2 9.95 -12.76 -21.90
N LEU A 3 9.12 -12.92 -20.86
CA LEU A 3 7.87 -13.69 -20.89
C LEU A 3 6.62 -12.82 -20.94
N ASP A 4 6.80 -11.52 -21.21
CA ASP A 4 5.82 -10.44 -21.07
C ASP A 4 4.87 -10.26 -22.25
N SER A 5 5.26 -10.78 -23.40
CA SER A 5 4.44 -10.68 -24.61
C SER A 5 4.66 -11.86 -25.54
N ARG A 6 3.68 -12.11 -26.43
CA ARG A 6 3.88 -13.09 -27.49
C ARG A 6 5.10 -12.77 -28.36
N GLN A 7 5.31 -11.51 -28.67
CA GLN A 7 6.42 -11.08 -29.49
C GLN A 7 7.77 -11.38 -28.81
N SER A 8 7.90 -11.08 -27.51
CA SER A 8 9.11 -11.34 -26.73
C SER A 8 9.38 -12.83 -26.60
N LEU A 9 8.37 -13.65 -26.33
CA LEU A 9 8.50 -15.11 -26.29
C LEU A 9 8.92 -15.73 -27.62
N MET A 10 8.38 -15.20 -28.72
CA MET A 10 8.73 -15.66 -30.07
C MET A 10 10.10 -15.15 -30.54
N LYS A 11 10.52 -13.96 -30.09
CA LYS A 11 11.86 -13.41 -30.36
C LYS A 11 12.91 -14.12 -29.51
N GLY A 12 12.60 -14.39 -28.23
CA GLY A 12 13.49 -15.03 -27.26
C GLY A 12 14.69 -14.15 -26.88
N GLY A 13 15.76 -14.79 -26.47
CA GLY A 13 17.03 -14.18 -26.09
C GLY A 13 18.20 -14.69 -26.93
N ASP A 14 19.40 -14.66 -26.37
CA ASP A 14 20.64 -15.09 -27.05
C ASP A 14 20.59 -16.58 -27.49
N ASN A 15 19.80 -17.39 -26.80
CA ASN A 15 19.62 -18.82 -27.09
C ASN A 15 18.43 -19.10 -28.04
N GLY A 16 17.83 -18.06 -28.65
CA GLY A 16 16.72 -18.20 -29.59
C GLY A 16 15.34 -18.04 -28.95
N PRO A 17 14.25 -18.38 -29.66
CA PRO A 17 12.86 -18.26 -29.19
C PRO A 17 12.61 -18.99 -27.87
N ALA A 18 11.92 -18.34 -26.95
CA ALA A 18 11.58 -18.94 -25.64
C ALA A 18 10.55 -20.05 -25.77
N ILE A 19 9.64 -19.93 -26.74
CA ILE A 19 8.61 -20.95 -27.04
C ILE A 19 8.52 -21.26 -28.54
N LYS A 20 8.13 -22.48 -28.83
CA LYS A 20 7.70 -22.94 -30.16
C LYS A 20 6.22 -23.32 -30.07
N PRO A 21 5.28 -22.51 -30.54
CA PRO A 21 3.85 -22.81 -30.46
C PRO A 21 3.53 -24.17 -31.09
N GLY A 22 2.77 -24.99 -30.36
CA GLY A 22 2.46 -26.36 -30.75
C GLY A 22 3.54 -27.41 -30.42
N HIS A 23 4.72 -27.00 -29.91
CA HIS A 23 5.86 -27.87 -29.64
C HIS A 23 6.50 -27.58 -28.28
N ALA A 24 5.78 -27.92 -27.20
CA ALA A 24 6.25 -27.65 -25.84
C ALA A 24 7.63 -28.30 -25.56
N ALA A 25 7.84 -29.54 -25.90
CA ALA A 25 9.10 -30.26 -25.68
C ALA A 25 10.34 -29.63 -26.36
N GLU A 26 10.14 -28.84 -27.42
CA GLU A 26 11.20 -28.12 -28.12
C GLU A 26 11.34 -26.65 -27.67
N SER A 27 10.57 -26.22 -26.69
CA SER A 27 10.53 -24.85 -26.21
C SER A 27 11.55 -24.64 -25.09
N LEU A 28 12.40 -23.61 -25.24
CA LEU A 28 13.44 -23.28 -24.28
C LEU A 28 12.86 -22.98 -22.87
N LEU A 29 11.66 -22.39 -22.82
CA LEU A 29 10.93 -22.18 -21.57
C LEU A 29 10.70 -23.49 -20.81
N ILE A 30 10.30 -24.56 -21.50
CA ILE A 30 10.06 -25.85 -20.85
C ILE A 30 11.36 -26.47 -20.35
N SER A 31 12.46 -26.36 -21.12
CA SER A 31 13.79 -26.75 -20.63
C SER A 31 14.20 -25.99 -19.36
N ALA A 32 13.99 -24.70 -19.35
CA ALA A 32 14.34 -23.83 -18.21
C ALA A 32 13.55 -24.17 -16.93
N ILE A 33 12.22 -24.36 -17.03
CA ILE A 33 11.37 -24.66 -15.86
C ILE A 33 11.50 -26.11 -15.37
N ASN A 34 11.96 -27.03 -16.25
CA ASN A 34 12.26 -28.41 -15.88
C ASN A 34 13.69 -28.59 -15.32
N TYR A 35 14.46 -27.50 -15.20
CA TYR A 35 15.85 -27.57 -14.71
C TYR A 35 16.74 -28.50 -15.54
N GLY A 36 16.44 -28.61 -16.83
CA GLY A 36 17.16 -29.49 -17.75
C GLY A 36 18.57 -29.01 -18.14
N ASP A 37 18.89 -27.73 -17.83
CA ASP A 37 20.17 -27.09 -18.07
C ASP A 37 20.55 -26.28 -16.82
N GLU A 38 21.76 -26.52 -16.28
CA GLU A 38 22.24 -25.88 -15.05
C GLU A 38 22.40 -24.36 -15.22
N ASP A 39 22.62 -23.86 -16.43
CA ASP A 39 22.77 -22.43 -16.74
C ASP A 39 21.42 -21.73 -17.03
N LEU A 40 20.31 -22.48 -17.05
CA LEU A 40 18.99 -22.00 -17.48
C LEU A 40 17.86 -22.38 -16.53
N GLN A 41 18.11 -22.41 -15.24
CA GLN A 41 17.09 -22.78 -14.23
C GLN A 41 16.14 -21.62 -13.91
N MET A 42 14.82 -21.84 -14.08
CA MET A 42 13.78 -20.84 -13.83
C MET A 42 12.58 -21.47 -13.10
N PRO A 43 12.11 -20.91 -11.98
CA PRO A 43 12.75 -19.85 -11.17
C PRO A 43 14.07 -20.32 -10.54
N PRO A 44 15.00 -19.39 -10.21
CA PRO A 44 16.34 -19.79 -9.72
C PRO A 44 16.34 -20.45 -8.33
N ASP A 45 15.37 -20.13 -7.46
CA ASP A 45 15.38 -20.56 -6.06
C ASP A 45 14.34 -21.65 -5.72
N ASP A 46 13.14 -21.60 -6.32
CA ASP A 46 12.05 -22.55 -6.04
C ASP A 46 11.48 -23.12 -7.35
N PRO A 47 11.74 -24.39 -7.69
CA PRO A 47 11.22 -25.02 -8.91
C PRO A 47 9.69 -25.06 -8.92
N LEU A 48 9.11 -24.93 -10.10
CA LEU A 48 7.68 -25.07 -10.30
C LEU A 48 7.22 -26.51 -9.95
N THR A 49 6.00 -26.63 -9.47
CA THR A 49 5.41 -27.96 -9.26
C THR A 49 5.12 -28.63 -10.61
N PRO A 50 5.07 -29.99 -10.65
CA PRO A 50 4.72 -30.72 -11.88
C PRO A 50 3.39 -30.29 -12.50
N GLU A 51 2.42 -29.89 -11.68
CA GLU A 51 1.13 -29.36 -12.12
C GLU A 51 1.29 -28.02 -12.84
N GLN A 52 2.08 -27.10 -12.26
CA GLN A 52 2.37 -25.78 -12.86
C GLN A 52 3.13 -25.94 -14.19
N MET A 53 4.13 -26.82 -14.25
CA MET A 53 4.84 -27.14 -15.49
C MET A 53 3.90 -27.70 -16.56
N GLY A 54 3.00 -28.61 -16.20
CA GLY A 54 1.99 -29.17 -17.09
C GLY A 54 1.03 -28.10 -17.68
N HIS A 55 0.74 -27.03 -16.95
CA HIS A 55 -0.05 -25.90 -17.49
C HIS A 55 0.69 -25.18 -18.63
N PHE A 56 2.00 -24.95 -18.49
CA PHE A 56 2.80 -24.33 -19.55
C PHE A 56 2.92 -25.25 -20.78
N GLU A 57 3.13 -26.56 -20.58
CA GLU A 57 3.17 -27.50 -21.66
C GLU A 57 1.85 -27.55 -22.44
N THR A 58 0.73 -27.61 -21.71
CA THR A 58 -0.62 -27.61 -22.30
C THR A 58 -0.88 -26.33 -23.09
N TRP A 59 -0.53 -25.17 -22.53
CA TRP A 59 -0.71 -23.89 -23.19
C TRP A 59 0.14 -23.75 -24.47
N ILE A 60 1.42 -24.17 -24.44
CA ILE A 60 2.30 -24.12 -25.61
C ILE A 60 1.79 -25.07 -26.69
N ASN A 61 1.40 -26.29 -26.32
CA ASN A 61 0.88 -27.29 -27.26
C ASN A 61 -0.46 -26.86 -27.89
N ALA A 62 -1.25 -26.07 -27.18
CA ALA A 62 -2.48 -25.43 -27.71
C ALA A 62 -2.19 -24.20 -28.62
N GLY A 63 -0.92 -23.96 -28.97
CA GLY A 63 -0.51 -22.87 -29.87
C GLY A 63 -0.08 -21.58 -29.18
N ALA A 64 0.10 -21.60 -27.86
CA ALA A 64 0.51 -20.45 -27.04
C ALA A 64 -0.34 -19.20 -27.35
N VAL A 65 -1.66 -19.34 -27.24
CA VAL A 65 -2.60 -18.25 -27.49
C VAL A 65 -2.46 -17.22 -26.38
N PHE A 66 -2.10 -16.01 -26.77
CA PHE A 66 -2.12 -14.84 -25.88
C PHE A 66 -3.46 -14.10 -26.04
N PRO A 67 -4.04 -13.60 -24.94
CA PRO A 67 -5.17 -12.70 -25.05
C PRO A 67 -4.74 -11.44 -25.83
N ASP A 68 -5.53 -11.02 -26.82
CA ASP A 68 -5.26 -9.81 -27.62
C ASP A 68 -5.17 -8.50 -26.79
N ARG A 69 -5.47 -8.55 -25.52
CA ARG A 69 -5.47 -7.42 -24.58
C ARG A 69 -4.13 -7.13 -23.90
N LEU A 70 -3.08 -7.92 -24.11
CA LEU A 70 -1.77 -7.68 -23.53
C LEU A 70 -0.82 -6.89 -24.46
N ILE A 71 -1.29 -6.41 -25.58
CA ILE A 71 -0.66 -5.28 -26.24
C ILE A 71 -1.28 -4.05 -25.58
N ALA A 72 -0.76 -3.63 -24.43
CA ALA A 72 -0.87 -2.24 -24.06
C ALA A 72 -0.27 -1.49 -25.25
N SER A 73 -1.14 -0.89 -26.08
CA SER A 73 -0.71 0.16 -26.99
C SER A 73 0.19 1.05 -26.13
N SER A 74 1.37 1.40 -26.62
CA SER A 74 2.10 2.53 -26.12
C SER A 74 1.16 3.74 -26.19
N LYS A 75 0.31 3.92 -25.19
CA LYS A 75 -0.26 5.20 -24.87
C LYS A 75 0.96 6.09 -24.71
N ASN A 76 1.02 7.16 -25.46
CA ASN A 76 1.95 8.26 -25.20
C ASN A 76 1.91 8.48 -23.68
N ALA A 77 3.05 8.66 -23.08
CA ALA A 77 3.41 8.63 -21.67
C ALA A 77 2.61 9.57 -20.73
N GLU A 78 1.30 9.70 -20.90
CA GLU A 78 0.41 10.43 -19.99
C GLU A 78 -0.27 9.41 -19.08
N SER A 79 -0.05 9.54 -17.80
CA SER A 79 -0.71 8.74 -16.77
C SER A 79 -2.19 9.08 -16.72
N TRP A 80 -3.07 8.13 -16.30
CA TRP A 80 -4.52 8.38 -16.20
C TRP A 80 -4.88 9.62 -15.37
N TRP A 81 -4.04 10.01 -14.42
CA TRP A 81 -4.23 11.23 -13.61
C TRP A 81 -3.88 12.52 -14.33
N ASP A 82 -3.06 12.47 -15.38
CA ASP A 82 -2.76 13.61 -16.23
C ASP A 82 -3.91 13.89 -17.23
N GLU A 83 -4.75 12.88 -17.49
CA GLU A 83 -5.95 13.00 -18.35
C GLU A 83 -7.14 13.68 -17.63
N ILE A 84 -7.05 13.87 -16.29
CA ILE A 84 -8.14 14.46 -15.50
C ILE A 84 -7.91 15.96 -15.36
N GLU A 85 -8.73 16.74 -16.05
CA GLU A 85 -8.71 18.19 -15.90
C GLU A 85 -9.18 18.59 -14.49
N PRO A 86 -8.39 19.34 -13.71
CA PRO A 86 -8.74 19.72 -12.33
C PRO A 86 -10.11 20.44 -12.23
N GLU A 87 -10.46 21.24 -13.25
CA GLU A 87 -11.73 21.97 -13.33
C GLU A 87 -12.94 21.07 -13.57
N SER A 88 -12.72 19.81 -14.01
CA SER A 88 -13.77 18.80 -14.17
C SER A 88 -14.18 18.15 -12.86
N LEU A 89 -13.36 18.26 -11.83
CA LEU A 89 -13.63 17.69 -10.52
C LEU A 89 -14.59 18.55 -9.71
N LEU A 90 -15.35 17.90 -8.83
CA LEU A 90 -16.19 18.62 -7.87
C LEU A 90 -15.35 19.51 -6.94
N PRO A 91 -15.90 20.62 -6.42
CA PRO A 91 -15.17 21.50 -5.49
C PRO A 91 -14.65 20.73 -4.27
N LEU A 92 -13.41 21.01 -3.83
CA LEU A 92 -12.82 20.39 -2.63
C LEU A 92 -13.52 20.81 -1.32
N SER A 93 -14.35 21.85 -1.35
CA SER A 93 -15.24 22.22 -0.26
C SER A 93 -16.45 21.30 -0.09
N SER A 94 -16.71 20.41 -1.05
CA SER A 94 -17.79 19.42 -0.96
C SER A 94 -17.47 18.35 0.10
N LYS A 95 -18.51 17.75 0.66
CA LYS A 95 -18.33 16.69 1.63
C LYS A 95 -17.91 15.38 0.92
N PRO A 96 -16.92 14.65 1.45
CA PRO A 96 -16.45 13.41 0.83
C PRO A 96 -17.57 12.40 0.56
N GLU A 97 -18.53 12.24 1.47
CA GLU A 97 -19.65 11.32 1.30
C GLU A 97 -20.53 11.66 0.11
N GLU A 98 -20.75 12.96 -0.17
CA GLU A 98 -21.56 13.43 -1.31
C GLU A 98 -20.83 13.21 -2.63
N VAL A 99 -19.50 13.42 -2.64
CA VAL A 99 -18.65 13.22 -3.81
C VAL A 99 -18.52 11.73 -4.15
N ILE A 100 -18.35 10.89 -3.14
CA ILE A 100 -18.34 9.42 -3.31
C ILE A 100 -19.64 8.96 -3.97
N ASP A 101 -20.77 9.44 -3.48
CA ASP A 101 -22.07 9.09 -4.02
C ASP A 101 -22.26 9.61 -5.45
N HIS A 102 -21.78 10.83 -5.74
CA HIS A 102 -21.84 11.40 -7.09
C HIS A 102 -21.15 10.50 -8.12
N TYR A 103 -19.85 10.21 -7.92
CA TYR A 103 -19.06 9.48 -8.90
C TYR A 103 -19.46 7.99 -8.99
N THR A 104 -19.81 7.36 -7.86
CA THR A 104 -20.29 5.97 -7.89
C THR A 104 -21.64 5.86 -8.60
N LEU A 105 -22.57 6.80 -8.40
CA LEU A 105 -23.84 6.81 -9.12
C LEU A 105 -23.68 7.19 -10.60
N GLN A 106 -22.77 8.10 -10.93
CA GLN A 106 -22.45 8.45 -12.32
C GLN A 106 -21.98 7.20 -13.10
N LYS A 107 -21.06 6.42 -12.53
CA LYS A 107 -20.55 5.17 -13.12
C LYS A 107 -21.67 4.15 -13.34
N LEU A 108 -22.54 3.97 -12.33
CA LEU A 108 -23.67 3.04 -12.43
C LEU A 108 -24.68 3.47 -13.50
N ARG A 109 -25.00 4.76 -13.58
CA ARG A 109 -25.90 5.30 -14.63
C ARG A 109 -25.32 5.06 -16.02
N GLY A 110 -24.02 5.26 -16.22
CA GLY A 110 -23.34 4.97 -17.49
C GLY A 110 -23.42 3.50 -17.90
N GLN A 111 -23.68 2.58 -16.97
CA GLN A 111 -23.86 1.16 -17.23
C GLN A 111 -25.33 0.69 -17.13
N ASN A 112 -26.29 1.62 -16.99
CA ASN A 112 -27.71 1.31 -16.79
C ASN A 112 -27.96 0.39 -15.56
N LEU A 113 -27.14 0.50 -14.52
CA LEU A 113 -27.27 -0.28 -13.30
C LEU A 113 -27.96 0.53 -12.19
N ILE A 114 -28.93 -0.09 -11.55
CA ILE A 114 -29.58 0.47 -10.35
C ILE A 114 -28.85 -0.06 -9.14
N PRO A 115 -28.37 0.81 -8.21
CA PRO A 115 -27.71 0.35 -7.00
C PRO A 115 -28.66 -0.41 -6.06
N ALA A 116 -28.11 -1.34 -5.28
CA ALA A 116 -28.86 -2.00 -4.22
C ALA A 116 -29.45 -0.96 -3.24
N PRO A 117 -30.61 -1.21 -2.66
CA PRO A 117 -31.18 -0.34 -1.63
C PRO A 117 -30.26 -0.27 -0.39
N PRO A 118 -30.46 0.72 0.49
CA PRO A 118 -29.75 0.77 1.75
C PRO A 118 -29.90 -0.54 2.55
N ALA A 119 -28.85 -0.94 3.26
CA ALA A 119 -28.89 -2.05 4.20
C ALA A 119 -29.91 -1.75 5.30
N THR A 120 -30.46 -2.80 5.90
CA THR A 120 -31.26 -2.63 7.12
C THR A 120 -30.44 -1.96 8.22
N GLU A 121 -31.10 -1.24 9.12
CA GLU A 121 -30.41 -0.51 10.19
C GLU A 121 -29.55 -1.46 11.06
N THR A 122 -30.00 -2.68 11.30
CA THR A 122 -29.25 -3.69 12.05
C THR A 122 -28.03 -4.23 11.28
N ALA A 123 -28.16 -4.39 9.96
CA ALA A 123 -27.05 -4.82 9.12
C ALA A 123 -25.99 -3.70 8.99
N TRP A 124 -26.45 -2.45 8.82
CA TRP A 124 -25.57 -1.29 8.80
C TRP A 124 -24.84 -1.14 10.14
N LEU A 125 -25.56 -1.20 11.26
CA LEU A 125 -24.98 -1.09 12.60
C LEU A 125 -23.89 -2.15 12.85
N ARG A 126 -24.18 -3.42 12.48
CA ARG A 126 -23.20 -4.49 12.58
C ARG A 126 -21.95 -4.21 11.72
N ARG A 127 -22.14 -3.74 10.48
CA ARG A 127 -21.04 -3.41 9.57
C ARG A 127 -20.16 -2.32 10.14
N ILE A 128 -20.75 -1.20 10.52
CA ILE A 128 -19.99 -0.04 11.00
C ILE A 128 -19.21 -0.33 12.29
N THR A 129 -19.78 -1.10 13.22
CA THR A 129 -19.06 -1.47 14.46
C THR A 129 -17.93 -2.46 14.19
N LEU A 130 -18.10 -3.40 13.27
CA LEU A 130 -17.00 -4.28 12.85
C LEU A 130 -15.88 -3.50 12.18
N ASP A 131 -16.21 -2.55 11.30
CA ASP A 131 -15.21 -1.78 10.55
C ASP A 131 -14.48 -0.75 11.43
N LEU A 132 -15.20 -0.07 12.31
CA LEU A 132 -14.62 1.00 13.13
C LEU A 132 -14.15 0.55 14.51
N ALA A 133 -14.83 -0.41 15.14
CA ALA A 133 -14.50 -0.87 16.49
C ALA A 133 -13.97 -2.32 16.54
N GLY A 134 -13.88 -3.02 15.41
CA GLY A 134 -13.35 -4.39 15.32
C GLY A 134 -14.22 -5.46 15.99
N ARG A 135 -15.46 -5.15 16.35
CA ARG A 135 -16.39 -6.02 17.09
C ARG A 135 -17.84 -5.78 16.69
N PRO A 136 -18.76 -6.71 16.98
CA PRO A 136 -20.19 -6.45 16.90
C PRO A 136 -20.64 -5.31 17.85
N PRO A 137 -21.82 -4.71 17.61
CA PRO A 137 -22.38 -3.70 18.52
C PRO A 137 -22.73 -4.31 19.87
N THR A 138 -22.49 -3.59 20.95
CA THR A 138 -22.99 -3.93 22.27
C THR A 138 -24.51 -3.71 22.36
N PRO A 139 -25.22 -4.33 23.31
CA PRO A 139 -26.65 -4.04 23.54
C PRO A 139 -26.95 -2.57 23.80
N SER A 140 -26.05 -1.86 24.51
CA SER A 140 -26.17 -0.44 24.78
C SER A 140 -26.05 0.39 23.49
N GLU A 141 -25.03 0.14 22.69
CA GLU A 141 -24.84 0.81 21.38
C GLU A 141 -26.00 0.56 20.43
N ARG A 142 -26.50 -0.71 20.40
CA ARG A 142 -27.67 -1.06 19.61
C ARG A 142 -28.90 -0.26 20.03
N ASN A 143 -29.19 -0.18 21.32
CA ASN A 143 -30.33 0.55 21.84
C ASN A 143 -30.17 2.05 21.60
N HIS A 144 -28.98 2.61 21.90
CA HIS A 144 -28.67 4.01 21.64
C HIS A 144 -28.92 4.40 20.19
N TYR A 145 -28.45 3.58 19.24
CA TYR A 145 -28.62 3.85 17.82
C TYR A 145 -30.07 3.65 17.33
N LEU A 146 -30.70 2.50 17.65
CA LEU A 146 -32.02 2.14 17.10
C LEU A 146 -33.15 3.01 17.64
N PHE A 147 -33.05 3.47 18.89
CA PHE A 147 -34.04 4.34 19.51
C PHE A 147 -33.76 5.83 19.36
N ASN A 148 -32.65 6.20 18.71
CA ASN A 148 -32.37 7.60 18.41
C ASN A 148 -33.30 8.10 17.28
N PRO A 149 -34.18 9.10 17.54
CA PRO A 149 -35.10 9.61 16.54
C PRO A 149 -34.46 10.60 15.55
N SER A 150 -33.19 10.94 15.74
CA SER A 150 -32.46 11.92 14.91
C SER A 150 -32.36 11.45 13.47
N LYS A 151 -32.52 12.38 12.53
CA LYS A 151 -32.27 12.15 11.10
C LYS A 151 -30.78 11.98 10.81
N THR A 152 -29.93 12.51 11.67
CA THR A 152 -28.47 12.44 11.60
C THR A 152 -27.89 11.32 12.47
N ARG A 153 -28.72 10.40 12.96
CA ARG A 153 -28.30 9.33 13.90
C ARG A 153 -27.11 8.49 13.41
N LYS A 154 -26.97 8.29 12.11
CA LYS A 154 -25.81 7.57 11.54
C LYS A 154 -24.53 8.35 11.71
N GLU A 155 -24.58 9.64 11.39
CA GLU A 155 -23.46 10.55 11.59
C GLU A 155 -23.10 10.68 13.08
N GLU A 156 -24.08 10.86 13.92
CA GLU A 156 -23.91 10.92 15.38
C GLU A 156 -23.28 9.63 15.93
N PHE A 157 -23.69 8.47 15.42
CA PHE A 157 -23.17 7.18 15.84
C PHE A 157 -21.73 6.93 15.33
N VAL A 158 -21.41 7.34 14.10
CA VAL A 158 -20.03 7.31 13.57
C VAL A 158 -19.11 8.21 14.40
N ASN A 159 -19.55 9.43 14.72
CA ASN A 159 -18.79 10.35 15.55
C ASN A 159 -18.61 9.81 16.99
N TYR A 160 -19.61 9.14 17.54
CA TYR A 160 -19.51 8.44 18.83
C TYR A 160 -18.45 7.33 18.77
N LEU A 161 -18.51 6.45 17.77
CA LEU A 161 -17.53 5.36 17.63
C LEU A 161 -16.11 5.89 17.49
N ALA A 162 -15.90 6.96 16.73
CA ALA A 162 -14.58 7.56 16.51
C ALA A 162 -13.91 8.07 17.79
N GLN A 163 -14.69 8.32 18.85
CA GLN A 163 -14.18 8.74 20.16
C GLN A 163 -13.91 7.57 21.12
N THR A 164 -14.23 6.35 20.74
CA THR A 164 -14.02 5.18 21.59
C THR A 164 -12.59 4.65 21.50
N SER A 165 -12.12 4.05 22.58
CA SER A 165 -10.84 3.34 22.58
C SER A 165 -10.85 2.12 21.66
N CYS A 166 -12.00 1.50 21.41
CA CYS A 166 -12.14 0.40 20.46
C CYS A 166 -11.83 0.87 19.02
N PHE A 167 -12.24 2.08 18.66
CA PHE A 167 -11.86 2.69 17.38
C PHE A 167 -10.34 2.84 17.27
N LEU A 168 -9.72 3.46 18.27
CA LEU A 168 -8.28 3.64 18.31
C LEU A 168 -7.54 2.30 18.21
N GLU A 169 -7.94 1.30 19.00
CA GLU A 169 -7.35 -0.04 18.94
C GLU A 169 -7.49 -0.69 17.56
N GLN A 170 -8.66 -0.54 16.92
CA GLN A 170 -8.88 -1.06 15.58
C GLN A 170 -7.96 -0.37 14.55
N GLN A 171 -7.83 0.96 14.62
CA GLN A 171 -6.89 1.67 13.74
C GLN A 171 -5.44 1.23 13.99
N ILE A 172 -5.01 1.08 15.25
CA ILE A 172 -3.67 0.61 15.58
C ILE A 172 -3.39 -0.77 14.97
N GLU A 173 -4.32 -1.70 15.08
CA GLU A 173 -4.16 -3.04 14.49
C GLU A 173 -4.06 -2.98 12.96
N GLU A 174 -4.95 -2.24 12.31
CA GLU A 174 -4.96 -2.09 10.85
C GLU A 174 -3.64 -1.47 10.33
N PHE A 175 -3.18 -0.38 10.95
CA PHE A 175 -1.92 0.25 10.56
C PHE A 175 -0.69 -0.59 10.93
N ASN A 176 -0.74 -1.35 12.04
CA ASN A 176 0.33 -2.30 12.37
C ASN A 176 0.38 -3.46 11.35
N TRP A 177 -0.77 -3.94 10.86
CA TRP A 177 -0.81 -4.89 9.75
C TRP A 177 -0.27 -4.27 8.47
N LEU A 178 -0.68 -3.06 8.12
CA LEU A 178 -0.17 -2.36 6.94
C LEU A 178 1.35 -2.20 6.97
N LEU A 179 1.93 -1.82 8.11
CA LEU A 179 3.34 -1.42 8.20
C LEU A 179 4.27 -2.57 8.61
N MET A 180 3.80 -3.51 9.43
CA MET A 180 4.64 -4.53 10.06
C MET A 180 4.10 -5.96 9.93
N ASP A 181 3.11 -6.19 9.06
CA ASP A 181 2.47 -7.50 8.89
C ASP A 181 1.97 -8.10 10.23
N GLY A 182 1.47 -7.23 11.11
CA GLY A 182 0.97 -7.59 12.43
C GLY A 182 2.04 -7.98 13.45
N LYS A 183 3.33 -7.80 13.16
CA LYS A 183 4.42 -8.09 14.11
C LYS A 183 4.29 -7.27 15.38
N LYS A 184 4.56 -7.90 16.52
CA LYS A 184 4.68 -7.21 17.80
C LYS A 184 5.99 -6.42 17.84
N GLY A 185 5.95 -5.18 18.33
CA GLY A 185 7.14 -4.33 18.41
C GLY A 185 6.82 -2.92 18.87
N LYS A 186 7.85 -2.09 18.92
CA LYS A 186 7.75 -0.69 19.37
C LYS A 186 6.91 0.18 18.42
N LEU A 187 6.80 -0.18 17.12
CA LEU A 187 5.96 0.56 16.19
C LEU A 187 4.50 0.57 16.62
N LYS A 188 3.99 -0.54 17.19
CA LYS A 188 2.61 -0.57 17.70
C LYS A 188 2.38 0.44 18.84
N SER A 189 3.33 0.61 19.75
CA SER A 189 3.27 1.62 20.81
C SER A 189 3.36 3.03 20.24
N TYR A 190 4.20 3.24 19.24
CA TYR A 190 4.25 4.51 18.50
C TYR A 190 2.91 4.84 17.83
N LEU A 191 2.30 3.86 17.12
CA LEU A 191 0.99 4.04 16.49
C LEU A 191 -0.09 4.36 17.51
N GLN A 192 -0.05 3.76 18.71
CA GLN A 192 -0.98 4.09 19.79
C GLN A 192 -0.91 5.58 20.17
N THR A 193 0.30 6.14 20.28
CA THR A 193 0.49 7.56 20.55
C THR A 193 0.07 8.42 19.35
N ALA A 194 0.58 8.09 18.15
CA ALA A 194 0.36 8.89 16.95
C ALA A 194 -1.12 8.96 16.55
N LEU A 195 -1.81 7.82 16.50
CA LEU A 195 -3.24 7.77 16.15
C LEU A 195 -4.13 8.30 17.30
N GLY A 196 -3.71 8.11 18.57
CA GLY A 196 -4.40 8.69 19.72
C GLY A 196 -4.37 10.21 19.73
N GLU A 197 -3.31 10.82 19.19
CA GLU A 197 -3.17 12.26 19.00
C GLU A 197 -3.77 12.74 17.65
N SER A 198 -4.39 11.86 16.88
CA SER A 198 -4.88 12.14 15.51
C SER A 198 -3.80 12.77 14.62
N ARG A 199 -2.56 12.26 14.69
CA ARG A 199 -1.46 12.78 13.85
C ARG A 199 -1.77 12.57 12.38
N ALA A 200 -1.48 13.58 11.58
CA ALA A 200 -1.57 13.56 10.15
C ALA A 200 -0.71 12.43 9.52
N TRP A 201 -1.20 11.81 8.46
CA TRP A 201 -0.52 10.66 7.85
C TRP A 201 0.87 11.00 7.28
N ASP A 202 1.04 12.21 6.75
CA ASP A 202 2.34 12.72 6.27
C ASP A 202 3.35 12.84 7.42
N ARG A 203 2.90 13.26 8.61
CA ARG A 203 3.74 13.35 9.80
C ARG A 203 4.15 11.94 10.28
N ILE A 204 3.22 10.97 10.27
CA ILE A 204 3.53 9.57 10.61
C ILE A 204 4.58 9.02 9.64
N PHE A 205 4.43 9.26 8.35
CA PHE A 205 5.41 8.89 7.33
C PHE A 205 6.79 9.52 7.60
N LYS A 206 6.84 10.83 7.84
CA LYS A 206 8.09 11.56 8.18
C LYS A 206 8.79 10.93 9.39
N GLU A 207 8.06 10.72 10.48
CA GLU A 207 8.61 10.16 11.72
C GLU A 207 9.16 8.73 11.52
N ILE A 208 8.49 7.91 10.71
CA ILE A 208 8.94 6.55 10.37
C ILE A 208 10.20 6.58 9.48
N ILE A 209 10.21 7.39 8.42
CA ILE A 209 11.33 7.40 7.45
C ILE A 209 12.56 8.07 8.02
N LEU A 210 12.41 9.16 8.77
CA LEU A 210 13.54 9.86 9.35
C LEU A 210 14.17 9.10 10.52
N ALA A 211 13.38 8.31 11.26
CA ALA A 211 13.84 7.54 12.41
C ALA A 211 14.63 8.40 13.40
N ASP A 212 14.08 9.58 13.74
CA ASP A 212 14.71 10.55 14.63
C ASP A 212 14.53 10.13 16.10
N TYR A 213 15.64 9.91 16.78
CA TYR A 213 15.67 9.53 18.21
C TYR A 213 15.73 10.72 19.16
N SER A 214 15.82 11.94 18.66
CA SER A 214 15.83 13.15 19.50
C SER A 214 14.44 13.53 20.01
N ASN A 215 13.39 13.07 19.33
CA ASN A 215 12.00 13.37 19.65
C ASN A 215 11.32 12.18 20.36
N VAL A 216 11.00 12.35 21.64
CA VAL A 216 10.34 11.33 22.46
C VAL A 216 8.97 10.94 21.90
N SER A 217 8.26 11.88 21.26
CA SER A 217 6.94 11.60 20.70
C SER A 217 6.96 10.67 19.49
N SER A 218 8.12 10.45 18.85
CA SER A 218 8.36 9.49 17.76
C SER A 218 9.07 8.21 18.23
N GLU A 219 9.16 7.98 19.54
CA GLU A 219 9.75 6.75 20.05
C GLU A 219 9.02 5.52 19.50
N GLY A 220 9.77 4.62 18.89
CA GLY A 220 9.25 3.40 18.24
C GLY A 220 9.01 3.52 16.73
N ALA A 221 8.90 4.74 16.16
CA ALA A 221 8.72 4.93 14.72
C ALA A 221 9.84 4.30 13.88
N ALA A 222 11.07 4.38 14.37
CA ALA A 222 12.25 3.80 13.73
C ALA A 222 12.21 2.26 13.56
N GLU A 223 11.29 1.57 14.25
CA GLU A 223 11.20 0.09 14.20
C GLU A 223 10.91 -0.41 12.78
N PHE A 224 10.15 0.36 11.98
CA PHE A 224 9.87 0.04 10.60
C PHE A 224 11.15 -0.09 9.77
N ILE A 225 12.04 0.91 9.84
CA ILE A 225 13.33 0.88 9.13
C ILE A 225 14.23 -0.19 9.76
N LYS A 226 14.26 -0.29 11.08
CA LYS A 226 15.12 -1.23 11.82
C LYS A 226 14.85 -2.69 11.47
N ASP A 227 13.59 -3.09 11.27
CA ASP A 227 13.21 -4.46 10.85
C ASP A 227 13.77 -4.81 9.45
N ARG A 228 14.11 -3.80 8.63
CA ARG A 228 14.46 -3.94 7.22
C ARG A 228 15.87 -3.49 6.84
N VAL A 229 16.54 -2.73 7.69
CA VAL A 229 17.81 -2.05 7.35
C VAL A 229 18.96 -3.00 6.98
N ARG A 230 18.87 -4.27 7.30
CA ARG A 230 19.84 -5.30 6.90
C ARG A 230 19.66 -5.77 5.45
N ASP A 231 18.50 -5.49 4.88
CA ASP A 231 18.14 -5.78 3.50
C ASP A 231 17.55 -4.51 2.87
N ILE A 232 18.40 -3.74 2.19
CA ILE A 232 18.01 -2.46 1.59
C ILE A 232 17.05 -2.64 0.42
N ASP A 233 17.08 -3.79 -0.28
CA ASP A 233 16.11 -4.08 -1.34
C ASP A 233 14.72 -4.29 -0.75
N ARG A 234 14.61 -5.08 0.29
CA ARG A 234 13.36 -5.23 1.05
C ARG A 234 12.87 -3.90 1.62
N LEU A 235 13.76 -3.07 2.19
CA LEU A 235 13.40 -1.76 2.70
C LEU A 235 12.84 -0.87 1.59
N THR A 236 13.49 -0.85 0.43
CA THR A 236 13.06 -0.06 -0.74
C THR A 236 11.68 -0.51 -1.23
N ASN A 237 11.48 -1.81 -1.42
CA ASN A 237 10.21 -2.37 -1.86
C ASN A 237 9.09 -2.13 -0.85
N ASP A 238 9.34 -2.37 0.44
CA ASP A 238 8.33 -2.19 1.48
C ASP A 238 7.90 -0.72 1.62
N VAL A 239 8.83 0.24 1.49
CA VAL A 239 8.47 1.66 1.49
C VAL A 239 7.65 2.01 0.25
N SER A 240 8.07 1.56 -0.94
CA SER A 240 7.35 1.82 -2.19
C SER A 240 5.94 1.25 -2.16
N VAL A 241 5.77 0.00 -1.70
CA VAL A 241 4.46 -0.65 -1.62
C VAL A 241 3.58 -0.02 -0.55
N ARG A 242 4.11 0.20 0.67
CA ARG A 242 3.27 0.56 1.83
C ARG A 242 2.88 2.03 1.85
N PHE A 243 3.76 2.92 1.40
CA PHE A 243 3.51 4.36 1.42
C PHE A 243 3.10 4.93 0.06
N PHE A 244 3.54 4.31 -1.04
CA PHE A 244 3.27 4.83 -2.38
C PHE A 244 2.38 3.91 -3.23
N GLY A 245 2.06 2.71 -2.73
CA GLY A 245 1.21 1.77 -3.46
C GLY A 245 1.85 1.18 -4.72
N VAL A 246 3.18 1.15 -4.79
CA VAL A 246 3.93 0.80 -5.99
C VAL A 246 4.90 -0.34 -5.73
N ASN A 247 4.74 -1.45 -6.44
CA ASN A 247 5.65 -2.59 -6.37
C ASN A 247 6.65 -2.54 -7.53
N ILE A 248 7.83 -2.01 -7.26
CA ILE A 248 8.92 -1.87 -8.24
C ILE A 248 9.92 -3.02 -8.21
N SER A 249 9.64 -4.11 -7.50
CA SER A 249 10.61 -5.20 -7.29
C SER A 249 11.08 -5.85 -8.59
N CYS A 250 10.22 -5.97 -9.61
CA CYS A 250 10.60 -6.50 -10.92
C CYS A 250 11.70 -5.66 -11.59
N ALA A 251 11.70 -4.34 -11.36
CA ALA A 251 12.68 -3.42 -11.93
C ALA A 251 14.08 -3.53 -11.29
N GLN A 252 14.27 -4.39 -10.30
CA GLN A 252 15.59 -4.70 -9.74
C GLN A 252 16.52 -5.37 -10.75
N CYS A 253 16.00 -6.28 -11.58
CA CYS A 253 16.80 -7.09 -12.50
C CYS A 253 16.73 -6.61 -13.95
N HIS A 254 15.58 -6.06 -14.37
CA HIS A 254 15.33 -5.58 -15.73
C HIS A 254 14.23 -4.52 -15.69
N ASP A 255 14.06 -3.76 -16.75
CA ASP A 255 12.96 -2.80 -16.86
C ASP A 255 11.61 -3.52 -16.74
N HIS A 256 10.63 -2.90 -16.08
CA HIS A 256 9.34 -3.55 -15.85
C HIS A 256 8.63 -3.84 -17.18
N PRO A 257 8.13 -5.06 -17.41
CA PRO A 257 7.65 -5.47 -18.73
C PRO A 257 6.40 -4.72 -19.20
N ASN A 258 5.57 -4.26 -18.27
CA ASN A 258 4.27 -3.64 -18.57
C ASN A 258 4.18 -2.17 -18.15
N VAL A 259 5.18 -1.64 -17.48
CA VAL A 259 5.18 -0.24 -17.00
C VAL A 259 6.46 0.42 -17.47
N THR A 260 6.35 1.28 -18.46
CA THR A 260 7.48 1.90 -19.14
C THR A 260 8.33 2.77 -18.21
N ASP A 261 7.71 3.38 -17.20
CA ASP A 261 8.40 4.26 -16.25
C ASP A 261 9.20 3.49 -15.19
N TRP A 262 8.94 2.21 -15.00
CA TRP A 262 9.64 1.42 -13.98
C TRP A 262 10.85 0.72 -14.56
N THR A 263 11.87 1.52 -14.84
CA THR A 263 13.16 1.06 -15.32
C THR A 263 14.04 0.58 -14.17
N GLN A 264 15.06 -0.21 -14.49
CA GLN A 264 16.09 -0.61 -13.55
C GLN A 264 16.78 0.60 -12.91
N ALA A 265 17.03 1.66 -13.69
CA ALA A 265 17.58 2.91 -13.19
C ALA A 265 16.68 3.55 -12.12
N ARG A 266 15.36 3.53 -12.30
CA ARG A 266 14.39 4.07 -11.35
C ARG A 266 14.34 3.25 -10.05
N TYR A 267 14.39 1.92 -10.13
CA TYR A 267 14.51 1.06 -8.95
C TYR A 267 15.74 1.42 -8.11
N TYR A 268 16.92 1.48 -8.74
CA TYR A 268 18.15 1.83 -8.04
C TYR A 268 18.19 3.29 -7.60
N GLY A 269 17.46 4.16 -8.27
CA GLY A 269 17.19 5.52 -7.85
C GLY A 269 16.45 5.58 -6.51
N MET A 270 15.34 4.84 -6.39
CA MET A 270 14.61 4.66 -5.13
C MET A 270 15.48 4.01 -4.04
N LYS A 271 16.21 2.94 -4.37
CA LYS A 271 17.15 2.29 -3.44
C LYS A 271 18.23 3.24 -2.93
N SER A 272 18.63 4.23 -3.73
CA SER A 272 19.67 5.20 -3.37
C SER A 272 19.28 6.07 -2.17
N PHE A 273 17.98 6.31 -1.93
CA PHE A 273 17.52 7.01 -0.72
C PHE A 273 17.88 6.26 0.55
N PHE A 274 17.95 4.94 0.51
CA PHE A 274 18.30 4.08 1.65
C PHE A 274 19.73 3.55 1.61
N GLY A 275 20.47 3.74 0.52
CA GLY A 275 21.80 3.16 0.30
C GLY A 275 22.87 3.57 1.32
N ARG A 276 22.60 4.58 2.15
CA ARG A 276 23.47 5.05 3.24
C ARG A 276 22.94 4.67 4.63
N THR A 277 21.75 4.05 4.71
CA THR A 277 21.11 3.67 5.96
C THR A 277 21.73 2.40 6.52
N PHE A 278 22.00 2.36 7.83
CA PHE A 278 22.58 1.21 8.53
C PHE A 278 22.13 1.17 9.99
N GLU A 279 22.41 0.08 10.68
CA GLU A 279 22.17 -0.08 12.12
C GLU A 279 23.48 0.11 12.90
N ASN A 280 23.45 0.93 13.96
CA ASN A 280 24.56 1.08 14.90
C ASN A 280 24.08 0.95 16.35
N GLY A 281 24.45 -0.14 17.01
CA GLY A 281 24.10 -0.34 18.42
C GLY A 281 22.61 -0.39 18.75
N GLY A 282 21.77 -0.78 17.76
CA GLY A 282 20.32 -0.84 17.92
C GLY A 282 19.58 0.40 17.43
N PHE A 283 20.30 1.40 16.91
CA PHE A 283 19.76 2.62 16.33
C PHE A 283 19.95 2.63 14.82
N VAL A 284 18.94 3.12 14.11
CA VAL A 284 19.03 3.40 12.67
C VAL A 284 19.87 4.65 12.47
N ALA A 285 20.83 4.58 11.57
CA ALA A 285 21.75 5.67 11.27
C ALA A 285 21.87 5.85 9.75
N GLU A 286 22.48 6.95 9.33
CA GLU A 286 22.74 7.25 7.93
C GLU A 286 24.15 7.84 7.79
N LYS A 287 24.90 7.36 6.77
CA LYS A 287 26.23 7.88 6.42
C LYS A 287 26.11 9.10 5.53
N GLU A 288 27.14 9.96 5.55
CA GLU A 288 27.23 11.08 4.61
C GLU A 288 27.84 10.67 3.26
N TYR A 289 28.31 9.44 3.12
CA TYR A 289 28.97 8.94 1.92
C TYR A 289 28.42 7.56 1.52
N GLY A 290 28.77 7.15 0.33
CA GLY A 290 28.33 5.90 -0.28
C GLY A 290 27.42 6.16 -1.46
N GLN A 291 27.54 5.31 -2.45
CA GLN A 291 26.76 5.36 -3.68
C GLN A 291 26.30 3.95 -4.03
N VAL A 292 25.06 3.84 -4.44
CA VAL A 292 24.52 2.58 -4.96
C VAL A 292 25.03 2.39 -6.37
N SER A 293 25.52 1.21 -6.67
CA SER A 293 25.92 0.79 -8.02
C SER A 293 25.19 -0.49 -8.38
N TYR A 294 24.89 -0.68 -9.64
CA TYR A 294 24.22 -1.86 -10.16
C TYR A 294 24.75 -2.24 -11.53
N LYS A 295 24.50 -3.47 -11.93
CA LYS A 295 24.77 -3.93 -13.29
C LYS A 295 23.49 -3.82 -14.10
N ASN A 296 23.56 -3.19 -15.26
CA ASN A 296 22.45 -3.21 -16.20
C ASN A 296 22.35 -4.57 -16.91
N THR A 297 21.32 -4.76 -17.70
CA THR A 297 21.08 -5.98 -18.48
C THR A 297 22.18 -6.23 -19.55
N GLN A 298 23.02 -5.23 -19.86
CA GLN A 298 24.14 -5.31 -20.78
C GLN A 298 25.47 -5.67 -20.07
N GLY A 299 25.44 -5.78 -18.73
CA GLY A 299 26.60 -6.10 -17.91
C GLY A 299 27.42 -4.89 -17.45
N ASP A 300 27.05 -3.66 -17.84
CA ASP A 300 27.75 -2.45 -17.45
C ASP A 300 27.45 -2.11 -15.98
N THR A 301 28.48 -1.66 -15.26
CA THR A 301 28.32 -1.16 -13.91
C THR A 301 27.97 0.32 -13.91
N LEU A 302 26.75 0.64 -13.52
CA LEU A 302 26.23 2.00 -13.44
C LEU A 302 26.14 2.49 -12.00
N LYS A 303 26.19 3.80 -11.80
CA LYS A 303 25.97 4.47 -10.52
C LYS A 303 24.56 5.04 -10.51
N ALA A 304 23.80 4.73 -9.47
CA ALA A 304 22.45 5.22 -9.31
C ALA A 304 22.45 6.67 -8.80
N SER A 305 21.59 7.50 -9.36
CA SER A 305 21.23 8.81 -8.84
C SER A 305 20.05 8.70 -7.88
N LEU A 306 19.84 9.69 -7.01
CA LEU A 306 18.58 9.77 -6.25
C LEU A 306 17.44 10.06 -7.22
N GLN A 307 16.48 9.16 -7.33
CA GLN A 307 15.32 9.34 -8.20
C GLN A 307 14.07 8.73 -7.55
N PHE A 308 13.02 9.53 -7.51
CA PHE A 308 11.72 9.08 -6.99
C PHE A 308 10.98 8.25 -8.05
N LEU A 309 9.79 7.74 -7.72
CA LEU A 309 8.97 6.89 -8.58
C LEU A 309 8.61 7.54 -9.92
N GLU A 310 8.54 8.85 -9.95
CA GLU A 310 8.38 9.67 -11.17
C GLU A 310 9.29 10.91 -11.12
N GLY A 311 9.32 11.67 -12.19
CA GLY A 311 10.15 12.88 -12.30
C GLY A 311 11.63 12.59 -12.54
N ASP A 312 12.40 13.67 -12.53
CA ASP A 312 13.82 13.66 -12.80
C ASP A 312 14.67 13.23 -11.59
N ALA A 313 15.91 12.85 -11.87
CA ALA A 313 16.88 12.56 -10.82
C ALA A 313 17.19 13.81 -10.00
N LEU A 314 17.21 13.66 -8.68
CA LEU A 314 17.52 14.76 -7.76
C LEU A 314 19.01 15.05 -7.76
N THR A 315 19.35 16.33 -7.80
CA THR A 315 20.73 16.77 -7.69
C THR A 315 21.26 16.56 -6.28
N GLU A 316 22.41 15.91 -6.16
CA GLU A 316 23.11 15.67 -4.92
C GLU A 316 24.54 16.19 -4.98
N THR A 317 24.95 16.97 -4.00
CA THR A 317 26.36 17.33 -3.83
C THR A 317 27.05 16.26 -3.02
N LEU A 318 27.91 15.49 -3.67
CA LEU A 318 28.68 14.44 -3.00
C LEU A 318 29.83 15.06 -2.20
N SER A 319 29.86 14.81 -0.89
CA SER A 319 30.96 15.23 -0.03
C SER A 319 32.22 14.39 -0.33
N ASN A 320 33.37 15.08 -0.47
CA ASN A 320 34.66 14.40 -0.55
C ASN A 320 35.05 13.86 0.84
N TRP A 321 34.97 12.54 0.98
CA TRP A 321 35.37 11.84 2.19
C TRP A 321 36.80 11.34 2.08
N THR A 322 37.70 11.93 2.90
CA THR A 322 39.08 11.46 3.04
C THR A 322 39.16 10.24 3.94
N ASP A 323 40.27 9.51 3.88
CA ASP A 323 40.46 8.35 4.75
C ASP A 323 40.53 8.72 6.23
N GLU A 324 41.03 9.93 6.55
CA GLU A 324 41.02 10.46 7.93
C GLU A 324 39.59 10.66 8.42
N LYS A 325 38.70 11.27 7.62
CA LYS A 325 37.30 11.45 7.98
C LYS A 325 36.59 10.12 8.21
N ARG A 326 36.85 9.11 7.35
CA ARG A 326 36.31 7.76 7.52
C ARG A 326 36.79 7.06 8.79
N LYS A 327 38.07 7.23 9.15
CA LYS A 327 38.62 6.71 10.40
C LYS A 327 37.99 7.37 11.64
N SER A 328 37.84 8.68 11.59
CA SER A 328 37.21 9.46 12.68
C SER A 328 35.74 9.07 12.85
N GLU A 329 34.97 8.92 11.76
CA GLU A 329 33.59 8.44 11.80
C GLU A 329 33.52 7.03 12.42
N LYS A 330 34.39 6.09 11.99
CA LYS A 330 34.41 4.74 12.53
C LYS A 330 34.65 4.75 14.05
N ALA A 331 35.56 5.57 14.53
CA ALA A 331 35.85 5.71 15.96
C ALA A 331 34.64 6.28 16.72
N LEU A 332 33.96 7.29 16.14
CA LEU A 332 32.73 7.86 16.70
C LEU A 332 31.62 6.81 16.78
N LEU A 333 31.39 6.06 15.71
CA LEU A 333 30.36 5.01 15.65
C LEU A 333 30.59 3.93 16.71
N GLU A 334 31.84 3.50 16.92
CA GLU A 334 32.20 2.53 17.95
C GLU A 334 31.99 3.09 19.37
N SER A 335 32.29 4.37 19.61
CA SER A 335 32.02 5.03 20.89
C SER A 335 30.54 5.09 21.18
N LEU A 336 29.74 5.61 20.22
CA LEU A 336 28.28 5.72 20.36
C LEU A 336 27.61 4.36 20.57
N LYS A 337 28.10 3.31 19.87
CA LYS A 337 27.64 1.93 20.06
C LYS A 337 27.87 1.43 21.48
N LYS A 338 29.07 1.66 22.04
CA LYS A 338 29.39 1.31 23.42
C LYS A 338 28.56 2.08 24.45
N GLU A 339 28.31 3.35 24.17
CA GLU A 339 27.54 4.22 25.04
C GLU A 339 26.01 3.99 24.88
N LYS A 340 25.57 3.16 23.93
CA LYS A 340 24.18 2.94 23.58
C LYS A 340 23.45 4.26 23.24
N LYS A 341 24.11 5.11 22.46
CA LYS A 341 23.57 6.40 21.98
C LYS A 341 23.29 6.36 20.49
N PRO A 342 22.25 7.08 20.01
CA PRO A 342 21.98 7.21 18.59
C PRO A 342 23.10 7.98 17.89
N VAL A 343 23.29 7.68 16.61
CA VAL A 343 24.21 8.45 15.75
C VAL A 343 23.48 9.74 15.36
N PRO A 344 24.14 10.91 15.47
CA PRO A 344 23.56 12.15 14.98
C PRO A 344 23.19 12.06 13.49
N PRO A 345 22.13 12.74 13.05
CA PRO A 345 21.76 12.78 11.64
C PRO A 345 22.90 13.43 10.83
N PRO A 346 23.11 12.99 9.56
CA PRO A 346 24.09 13.60 8.67
C PRO A 346 23.64 15.02 8.27
N ALA A 347 24.61 15.85 7.85
CA ALA A 347 24.32 17.18 7.33
C ALA A 347 23.43 17.14 6.08
N TYR A 348 23.57 16.08 5.26
CA TYR A 348 22.71 15.78 4.12
C TYR A 348 22.13 14.37 4.26
N SER A 349 20.82 14.30 4.53
CA SER A 349 20.10 13.04 4.66
C SER A 349 19.36 12.67 3.38
N ARG A 350 19.66 11.52 2.81
CA ARG A 350 18.91 10.96 1.68
C ARG A 350 17.50 10.56 2.05
N ARG A 351 17.28 10.10 3.29
CA ARG A 351 15.94 9.81 3.82
C ARG A 351 15.08 11.06 3.91
N SER A 352 15.67 12.21 4.31
CA SER A 352 14.96 13.51 4.27
C SER A 352 14.58 13.88 2.83
N ARG A 353 15.46 13.64 1.86
CA ARG A 353 15.17 13.89 0.45
C ARG A 353 14.04 13.00 -0.08
N LEU A 354 13.93 11.75 0.40
CA LEU A 354 12.79 10.88 0.08
C LEU A 354 11.48 11.46 0.62
N VAL A 355 11.49 11.92 1.87
CA VAL A 355 10.30 12.56 2.48
C VAL A 355 9.89 13.80 1.70
N GLU A 356 10.84 14.64 1.34
CA GLU A 356 10.58 15.83 0.52
C GLU A 356 10.03 15.47 -0.86
N ALA A 357 10.65 14.53 -1.56
CA ALA A 357 10.21 14.09 -2.88
C ALA A 357 8.83 13.42 -2.83
N GLY A 358 8.59 12.55 -1.85
CA GLY A 358 7.33 11.82 -1.72
C GLY A 358 6.13 12.68 -1.32
N LEU A 359 6.38 13.88 -0.78
CA LEU A 359 5.33 14.82 -0.32
C LEU A 359 5.29 16.12 -1.14
N ALA A 360 6.15 16.27 -2.17
CA ALA A 360 6.25 17.48 -2.95
C ALA A 360 5.32 17.47 -4.17
N GLY A 361 4.55 18.57 -4.37
CA GLY A 361 3.78 18.84 -5.57
C GLY A 361 2.95 17.64 -6.08
N ASP A 362 3.04 17.37 -7.35
CA ASP A 362 2.29 16.28 -8.01
C ASP A 362 2.71 14.89 -7.51
N GLN A 363 3.95 14.73 -7.04
CA GLN A 363 4.46 13.47 -6.48
C GLN A 363 3.78 13.10 -5.14
N ALA A 364 3.27 14.07 -4.39
CA ALA A 364 2.43 13.79 -3.23
C ALA A 364 1.19 12.96 -3.59
N GLY A 365 0.78 12.97 -4.86
CA GLY A 365 -0.30 12.16 -5.39
C GLY A 365 -0.12 10.66 -5.14
N TYR A 366 1.04 10.07 -5.33
CA TYR A 366 1.30 8.65 -5.01
C TYR A 366 1.05 8.37 -3.53
N PHE A 367 1.57 9.22 -2.65
CA PHE A 367 1.42 9.06 -1.21
C PHE A 367 -0.05 9.14 -0.77
N ALA A 368 -0.78 10.14 -1.24
CA ALA A 368 -2.19 10.29 -0.94
C ALA A 368 -3.04 9.19 -1.61
N ARG A 369 -2.82 8.91 -2.90
CA ARG A 369 -3.55 7.87 -3.64
C ARG A 369 -3.40 6.50 -3.00
N ALA A 370 -2.20 6.14 -2.54
CA ALA A 370 -1.95 4.85 -1.91
C ALA A 370 -2.78 4.65 -0.64
N ILE A 371 -2.79 5.60 0.27
CA ILE A 371 -3.53 5.46 1.53
C ILE A 371 -5.04 5.58 1.32
N VAL A 372 -5.49 6.46 0.43
CA VAL A 372 -6.90 6.57 0.04
C VAL A 372 -7.39 5.24 -0.51
N ASN A 373 -6.67 4.65 -1.46
CA ASN A 373 -7.03 3.36 -2.05
C ASN A 373 -7.05 2.22 -1.03
N ARG A 374 -6.11 2.20 -0.07
CA ARG A 374 -6.07 1.19 0.99
C ARG A 374 -7.23 1.32 1.98
N LEU A 375 -7.54 2.53 2.41
CA LEU A 375 -8.70 2.77 3.28
C LEU A 375 -10.01 2.48 2.55
N TRP A 376 -10.09 2.83 1.28
CA TRP A 376 -11.21 2.48 0.42
C TRP A 376 -11.37 0.95 0.32
N HIS A 377 -10.31 0.22 -0.04
CA HIS A 377 -10.33 -1.24 -0.12
C HIS A 377 -10.79 -1.87 1.21
N ARG A 378 -10.24 -1.40 2.33
CA ARG A 378 -10.58 -1.89 3.67
C ARG A 378 -12.08 -1.75 3.96
N LEU A 379 -12.67 -0.62 3.62
CA LEU A 379 -14.06 -0.29 3.95
C LEU A 379 -15.04 -0.76 2.87
N MET A 380 -14.67 -0.73 1.60
CA MET A 380 -15.54 -1.06 0.47
C MET A 380 -15.34 -2.49 -0.06
N GLY A 381 -14.26 -3.18 0.34
CA GLY A 381 -13.98 -4.58 0.01
C GLY A 381 -13.31 -4.83 -1.34
N THR A 382 -13.03 -3.79 -2.11
CA THR A 382 -12.12 -3.78 -3.27
C THR A 382 -11.59 -2.36 -3.45
N GLY A 383 -10.37 -2.21 -3.97
CA GLY A 383 -9.75 -0.91 -4.21
C GLY A 383 -10.35 -0.19 -5.42
N LEU A 384 -10.07 1.09 -5.51
CA LEU A 384 -10.28 1.86 -6.74
C LEU A 384 -9.25 1.44 -7.79
N VAL A 385 -8.03 1.17 -7.35
CA VAL A 385 -6.95 0.51 -8.11
C VAL A 385 -6.70 -0.87 -7.50
N GLU A 386 -6.64 -1.89 -8.32
CA GLU A 386 -6.30 -3.27 -7.96
C GLU A 386 -5.28 -3.85 -8.95
N PRO A 387 -4.27 -4.60 -8.49
CA PRO A 387 -3.88 -4.82 -7.08
C PRO A 387 -3.46 -3.54 -6.36
N LEU A 388 -3.52 -3.54 -5.02
CA LEU A 388 -3.26 -2.35 -4.19
C LEU A 388 -1.83 -1.78 -4.28
N ASP A 389 -0.91 -2.53 -4.82
CA ASP A 389 0.51 -2.21 -5.01
C ASP A 389 0.88 -1.96 -6.48
N GLN A 390 -0.14 -1.75 -7.33
CA GLN A 390 0.00 -1.45 -8.75
C GLN A 390 -0.55 -0.06 -9.09
N MET A 391 -0.20 0.93 -8.26
CA MET A 391 -0.55 2.33 -8.50
C MET A 391 0.40 2.93 -9.54
N HIS A 392 0.05 2.85 -10.82
CA HIS A 392 0.84 3.42 -11.92
C HIS A 392 -0.07 3.92 -13.05
N GLY A 393 0.50 4.69 -13.97
CA GLY A 393 -0.25 5.37 -15.03
C GLY A 393 -0.99 4.44 -15.98
N ASP A 394 -0.48 3.22 -16.18
CA ASP A 394 -1.08 2.23 -17.08
C ASP A 394 -2.12 1.32 -16.40
N ASN A 395 -2.43 1.53 -15.11
CA ASN A 395 -3.44 0.76 -14.38
C ASN A 395 -4.60 1.67 -13.95
N ASP A 396 -5.56 1.82 -14.86
CA ASP A 396 -6.68 2.73 -14.68
C ASP A 396 -7.53 2.35 -13.45
N PRO A 397 -7.83 3.32 -12.57
CA PRO A 397 -8.77 3.10 -11.48
C PRO A 397 -10.17 2.78 -12.00
N SER A 398 -10.94 2.07 -11.20
CA SER A 398 -12.36 1.86 -11.50
C SER A 398 -13.16 3.17 -11.55
N HIS A 399 -12.75 4.16 -10.76
CA HIS A 399 -13.33 5.51 -10.67
C HIS A 399 -12.19 6.52 -10.56
N PRO A 400 -11.57 6.92 -11.68
CA PRO A 400 -10.36 7.76 -11.67
C PRO A 400 -10.61 9.14 -11.05
N GLU A 401 -11.72 9.81 -11.41
CA GLU A 401 -12.06 11.13 -10.87
C GLU A 401 -12.30 11.07 -9.35
N LEU A 402 -12.89 10.00 -8.85
CA LEU A 402 -13.11 9.81 -7.42
C LEU A 402 -11.79 9.64 -6.66
N LEU A 403 -10.87 8.80 -7.17
CA LEU A 403 -9.57 8.61 -6.55
C LEU A 403 -8.78 9.91 -6.55
N GLN A 404 -8.76 10.62 -7.66
CA GLN A 404 -8.08 11.91 -7.77
C GLN A 404 -8.66 12.93 -6.79
N TRP A 405 -9.99 13.07 -6.77
CA TRP A 405 -10.66 14.01 -5.87
C TRP A 405 -10.39 13.69 -4.39
N LEU A 406 -10.57 12.43 -3.98
CA LEU A 406 -10.31 12.02 -2.59
C LEU A 406 -8.86 12.24 -2.18
N SER A 407 -7.91 12.04 -3.09
CA SER A 407 -6.49 12.27 -2.83
C SER A 407 -6.18 13.75 -2.67
N HIS A 408 -6.73 14.62 -3.51
CA HIS A 408 -6.59 16.08 -3.36
C HIS A 408 -7.27 16.58 -2.08
N TRP A 409 -8.50 16.10 -1.81
CA TRP A 409 -9.20 16.44 -0.57
C TRP A 409 -8.38 16.05 0.66
N PHE A 410 -7.78 14.88 0.65
CA PHE A 410 -6.95 14.38 1.75
C PHE A 410 -5.70 15.23 1.98
N ILE A 411 -5.06 15.70 0.91
CA ILE A 411 -3.91 16.62 1.00
C ILE A 411 -4.36 17.97 1.56
N GLU A 412 -5.42 18.58 1.03
CA GLU A 412 -5.94 19.88 1.47
C GLU A 412 -6.49 19.88 2.90
N HIS A 413 -6.81 18.71 3.44
CA HIS A 413 -7.26 18.50 4.82
C HIS A 413 -6.16 17.90 5.70
N ASP A 414 -4.90 18.29 5.48
CA ASP A 414 -3.75 17.95 6.32
C ASP A 414 -3.61 16.44 6.54
N TYR A 415 -3.90 15.64 5.54
CA TYR A 415 -3.80 14.16 5.59
C TYR A 415 -4.60 13.53 6.77
N ASP A 416 -5.79 14.05 7.04
CA ASP A 416 -6.70 13.59 8.11
C ASP A 416 -7.31 12.21 7.79
N LEU A 417 -6.76 11.17 8.43
CA LEU A 417 -7.24 9.79 8.29
C LEU A 417 -8.69 9.61 8.80
N ASN A 418 -9.04 10.29 9.89
CA ASN A 418 -10.35 10.15 10.51
C ASN A 418 -11.44 10.80 9.65
N GLY A 419 -11.16 11.97 9.07
CA GLY A 419 -12.04 12.65 8.12
C GLY A 419 -12.30 11.81 6.88
N LEU A 420 -11.25 11.18 6.32
CA LEU A 420 -11.38 10.30 5.17
C LEU A 420 -12.21 9.04 5.47
N ILE A 421 -11.93 8.36 6.59
CA ILE A 421 -12.71 7.19 7.04
C ILE A 421 -14.16 7.57 7.21
N ARG A 422 -14.42 8.70 7.90
CA ARG A 422 -15.77 9.22 8.13
C ARG A 422 -16.51 9.48 6.81
N GLY A 423 -15.88 10.15 5.84
CA GLY A 423 -16.48 10.40 4.53
C GLY A 423 -16.88 9.11 3.81
N ILE A 424 -16.00 8.09 3.82
CA ILE A 424 -16.30 6.81 3.17
C ILE A 424 -17.50 6.12 3.84
N VAL A 425 -17.52 6.00 5.16
CA VAL A 425 -18.57 5.22 5.86
C VAL A 425 -19.92 5.91 5.93
N LEU A 426 -19.96 7.24 5.75
CA LEU A 426 -21.20 8.01 5.66
C LEU A 426 -21.81 8.04 4.26
N SER A 427 -21.05 7.66 3.22
CA SER A 427 -21.57 7.61 1.85
C SER A 427 -22.72 6.58 1.70
N GLN A 428 -23.65 6.85 0.81
CA GLN A 428 -24.71 5.88 0.44
C GLN A 428 -24.09 4.63 -0.18
N ALA A 429 -22.97 4.77 -0.91
CA ALA A 429 -22.25 3.65 -1.50
C ALA A 429 -21.83 2.61 -0.43
N TYR A 430 -21.30 3.06 0.70
CA TYR A 430 -20.97 2.18 1.83
C TYR A 430 -22.21 1.60 2.50
N GLN A 431 -23.32 2.35 2.53
CA GLN A 431 -24.56 1.97 3.21
C GLN A 431 -25.44 0.99 2.40
N ARG A 432 -25.10 0.66 1.18
CA ARG A 432 -25.86 -0.27 0.32
C ARG A 432 -25.99 -1.65 0.97
N SER A 433 -27.10 -2.34 0.64
CA SER A 433 -27.31 -3.74 1.01
C SER A 433 -26.26 -4.63 0.33
N SER A 434 -25.91 -5.74 0.97
CA SER A 434 -25.15 -6.82 0.34
C SER A 434 -26.05 -7.87 -0.34
N ALA A 435 -27.38 -7.78 -0.17
CA ALA A 435 -28.34 -8.61 -0.88
C ALA A 435 -28.49 -8.10 -2.33
N TRP A 436 -28.61 -9.03 -3.26
CA TRP A 436 -28.87 -8.78 -4.67
C TRP A 436 -29.84 -9.83 -5.20
N GLU A 437 -30.92 -9.40 -5.80
CA GLU A 437 -32.02 -10.29 -6.19
C GLU A 437 -31.81 -10.96 -7.55
N SER A 438 -30.98 -10.37 -8.42
CA SER A 438 -30.69 -10.94 -9.74
C SER A 438 -29.66 -12.07 -9.65
N ALA A 439 -29.74 -13.04 -10.57
CA ALA A 439 -28.81 -14.17 -10.66
C ALA A 439 -27.36 -13.72 -10.92
N GLU A 440 -27.17 -12.66 -11.69
CA GLU A 440 -25.87 -12.10 -11.98
C GLU A 440 -25.60 -10.90 -11.11
N ARG A 441 -24.56 -11.01 -10.26
CA ARG A 441 -24.14 -9.94 -9.38
C ARG A 441 -23.22 -8.97 -10.12
N PRO A 442 -23.41 -7.65 -9.99
CA PRO A 442 -22.52 -6.66 -10.60
C PRO A 442 -21.07 -6.84 -10.14
N ALA A 443 -20.12 -6.48 -11.00
CA ALA A 443 -18.70 -6.52 -10.68
C ALA A 443 -18.41 -5.70 -9.41
N LYS A 444 -17.50 -6.21 -8.56
CA LYS A 444 -17.20 -5.64 -7.24
C LYS A 444 -16.75 -4.18 -7.30
N HIS A 445 -15.98 -3.83 -8.32
CA HIS A 445 -15.44 -2.48 -8.52
C HIS A 445 -16.49 -1.44 -8.93
N LEU A 446 -17.73 -1.83 -9.20
CA LEU A 446 -18.85 -0.91 -9.48
C LEU A 446 -19.53 -0.41 -8.21
N TYR A 447 -19.31 -1.06 -7.09
CA TYR A 447 -19.92 -0.73 -5.79
C TYR A 447 -21.44 -0.62 -5.83
N ALA A 448 -22.10 -1.21 -6.84
CA ALA A 448 -23.57 -1.25 -6.94
C ALA A 448 -24.21 -1.96 -5.76
N VAL A 449 -23.51 -2.91 -5.17
CA VAL A 449 -23.89 -3.75 -4.03
C VAL A 449 -22.74 -3.74 -3.04
N ALA A 450 -23.03 -3.70 -1.74
CA ALA A 450 -21.95 -3.80 -0.75
C ALA A 450 -21.21 -5.13 -0.86
N ASN A 451 -19.91 -5.06 -0.98
CA ASN A 451 -19.06 -6.25 -1.08
C ASN A 451 -19.05 -7.03 0.24
N ILE A 452 -19.16 -8.36 0.13
CA ILE A 452 -19.00 -9.25 1.28
C ILE A 452 -17.51 -9.37 1.56
N ARG A 453 -17.13 -9.15 2.82
CA ARG A 453 -15.74 -9.22 3.29
C ARG A 453 -15.61 -10.30 4.36
N VAL A 454 -14.49 -10.99 4.36
CA VAL A 454 -14.12 -11.95 5.40
C VAL A 454 -13.76 -11.16 6.66
N LEU A 455 -14.22 -11.60 7.82
CA LEU A 455 -13.78 -11.04 9.10
C LEU A 455 -12.30 -11.33 9.31
N THR A 456 -11.57 -10.36 9.86
CA THR A 456 -10.21 -10.62 10.32
C THR A 456 -10.23 -11.66 11.45
N PRO A 457 -9.14 -12.40 11.70
CA PRO A 457 -9.07 -13.36 12.81
C PRO A 457 -9.46 -12.73 14.15
N ARG A 458 -9.07 -11.47 14.39
CA ARG A 458 -9.44 -10.72 15.59
C ARG A 458 -10.95 -10.46 15.67
N GLN A 459 -11.54 -9.92 14.59
CA GLN A 459 -12.98 -9.65 14.51
C GLN A 459 -13.80 -10.94 14.72
N TYR A 460 -13.35 -12.05 14.11
CA TYR A 460 -13.99 -13.35 14.25
C TYR A 460 -13.92 -13.85 15.71
N ALA A 461 -12.73 -13.85 16.31
CA ALA A 461 -12.55 -14.27 17.71
C ALA A 461 -13.37 -13.41 18.68
N THR A 462 -13.34 -12.07 18.50
CA THR A 462 -14.13 -11.15 19.33
C THR A 462 -15.63 -11.39 19.16
N THR A 463 -16.09 -11.63 17.92
CA THR A 463 -17.50 -11.94 17.65
C THR A 463 -17.96 -13.22 18.37
N LEU A 464 -17.12 -14.27 18.34
CA LEU A 464 -17.41 -15.51 19.07
C LEU A 464 -17.45 -15.30 20.59
N LEU A 465 -16.45 -14.61 21.14
CA LEU A 465 -16.41 -14.29 22.57
C LEU A 465 -17.66 -13.53 23.02
N MET A 466 -18.05 -12.50 22.27
CA MET A 466 -19.26 -11.73 22.57
C MET A 466 -20.56 -12.55 22.44
N GLY A 467 -20.55 -13.60 21.63
CA GLY A 467 -21.70 -14.51 21.47
C GLY A 467 -21.85 -15.54 22.60
N VAL A 468 -20.79 -15.88 23.32
CA VAL A 468 -20.76 -16.95 24.33
C VAL A 468 -20.56 -16.45 25.76
N THR A 469 -20.24 -15.17 25.97
CA THR A 469 -20.07 -14.55 27.29
C THR A 469 -21.19 -13.59 27.60
N SER A 470 -21.41 -13.31 28.90
CA SER A 470 -22.47 -12.39 29.31
C SER A 470 -22.12 -10.94 29.02
N PRO A 471 -23.09 -10.03 28.78
CA PRO A 471 -22.81 -8.61 28.58
C PRO A 471 -22.02 -7.92 29.70
N SER A 472 -22.19 -8.39 30.96
CA SER A 472 -21.41 -7.92 32.11
C SER A 472 -19.91 -8.23 31.98
N ASP A 473 -19.59 -9.37 31.40
CA ASP A 473 -18.17 -9.76 31.19
C ASP A 473 -17.51 -8.94 30.09
N TRP A 474 -18.30 -8.43 29.13
CA TRP A 474 -17.77 -7.57 28.06
C TRP A 474 -17.39 -6.17 28.57
N GLN A 475 -18.24 -5.61 29.47
CA GLN A 475 -17.98 -4.30 30.08
C GLN A 475 -16.67 -4.32 30.87
N ASN A 476 -16.34 -5.46 31.52
CA ASN A 476 -15.11 -5.60 32.29
C ASN A 476 -13.87 -5.94 31.45
N ASN A 477 -14.03 -6.56 30.28
CA ASN A 477 -12.90 -7.05 29.46
C ASN A 477 -12.67 -6.30 28.15
N LEU A 478 -13.68 -5.56 27.67
CA LEU A 478 -13.66 -4.89 26.36
C LEU A 478 -13.88 -3.37 26.47
N ASP A 479 -14.16 -2.83 27.65
CA ASP A 479 -14.17 -1.40 27.90
C ASP A 479 -12.81 -0.97 28.47
N PRO A 480 -11.95 -0.31 27.63
CA PRO A 480 -10.65 0.15 28.08
C PRO A 480 -10.71 1.33 29.06
N SER A 481 -11.89 1.92 29.26
CA SER A 481 -12.12 2.91 30.33
C SER A 481 -12.30 2.26 31.72
N SER A 482 -12.45 0.95 31.79
CA SER A 482 -12.46 0.21 33.04
C SER A 482 -11.04 0.10 33.58
N PRO A 483 -10.74 0.59 34.79
CA PRO A 483 -9.41 0.42 35.37
C PRO A 483 -9.12 -1.07 35.51
N ARG A 484 -8.04 -1.49 34.86
CA ARG A 484 -7.48 -2.84 35.08
C ARG A 484 -6.99 -2.91 36.52
N HIS A 485 -7.69 -3.70 37.34
CA HIS A 485 -7.17 -4.12 38.65
C HIS A 485 -6.04 -5.13 38.49
#